data_83a7b17a73c932dfcf5a9797526f11f1
#
_entry.id   83a7b17a73c932dfcf5a9797526f11f1
#
_cell.length_a   1.000
_cell.length_b   1.000
_cell.length_c   1.000
_cell.angle_alpha   90.00
_cell.angle_beta   90.00
_cell.angle_gamma   90.00
#
_symmetry.space_group_name_H-M   'P 1'
#
loop_
_entity.id
_entity.type
_entity.pdbx_description
1 polymer ?
#
loop_
_entity_poly.entity_id
_entity_poly.type
_entity_poly.pdbx_seq_one_letter_code
_entity_poly.pdbx_strand_id
1 'polypeptide(L)'
;MNQIESFLHELLSAPGVAGFEGPVCEIIRKRWEPLTDEIHISRVGSLHALRRSSTPGKHPSLMIAAHMDAIGLMVKDIRDGLIWITSMGGVDPRILPGQLVTIHGVREYAGVVQMLP
;
A
#
# COMPACT_ATOMS: atom_id res chain seq x y z
N MET A 1 -11.98 -16.65 -11.32
CA MET A 1 -11.15 -15.43 -11.16
C MET A 1 -9.84 -15.69 -11.89
N ASN A 2 -9.45 -14.83 -12.82
CA ASN A 2 -8.17 -15.00 -13.50
C ASN A 2 -7.00 -14.57 -12.57
N GLN A 3 -5.76 -14.88 -12.96
CA GLN A 3 -4.59 -14.57 -12.11
C GLN A 3 -4.41 -13.08 -11.82
N ILE A 4 -4.79 -12.21 -12.77
CA ILE A 4 -4.68 -10.76 -12.64
C ILE A 4 -5.73 -10.24 -11.64
N GLU A 5 -6.97 -10.72 -11.75
CA GLU A 5 -8.05 -10.35 -10.82
C GLU A 5 -7.71 -10.75 -9.37
N SER A 6 -7.17 -11.97 -9.19
CA SER A 6 -6.74 -12.45 -7.88
C SER A 6 -5.64 -11.58 -7.29
N PHE A 7 -4.63 -11.23 -8.10
CA PHE A 7 -3.52 -10.38 -7.69
C PHE A 7 -3.99 -8.96 -7.36
N LEU A 8 -4.88 -8.39 -8.18
CA LEU A 8 -5.45 -7.07 -7.93
C LEU A 8 -6.26 -7.04 -6.64
N HIS A 9 -7.07 -8.08 -6.40
CA HIS A 9 -7.82 -8.19 -5.15
C HIS A 9 -6.91 -8.26 -3.93
N GLU A 10 -5.81 -9.03 -4.01
CA GLU A 10 -4.81 -9.14 -2.95
C GLU A 10 -4.17 -7.77 -2.65
N LEU A 11 -3.77 -7.03 -3.69
CA LEU A 11 -3.19 -5.68 -3.56
C LEU A 11 -4.17 -4.68 -2.93
N LEU A 12 -5.42 -4.68 -3.39
CA LEU A 12 -6.44 -3.73 -2.92
C LEU A 12 -6.92 -4.04 -1.49
N SER A 13 -6.74 -5.27 -1.03
CA SER A 13 -7.14 -5.69 0.32
C SER A 13 -6.02 -5.53 1.35
N ALA A 14 -4.78 -5.32 0.90
CA ALA A 14 -3.64 -5.16 1.79
C ALA A 14 -3.58 -3.75 2.38
N PRO A 15 -3.18 -3.59 3.65
CA PRO A 15 -2.91 -2.29 4.22
C PRO A 15 -1.69 -1.66 3.54
N GLY A 16 -1.82 -0.42 3.06
CA GLY A 16 -0.78 0.23 2.27
C GLY A 16 -0.90 1.75 2.26
N VAL A 17 -1.22 2.36 3.40
CA VAL A 17 -1.22 3.83 3.54
C VAL A 17 0.19 4.36 3.37
N ALA A 18 0.34 5.57 2.81
CA ALA A 18 1.63 6.23 2.61
C ALA A 18 2.49 6.22 3.89
N GLY A 19 3.72 5.73 3.76
CA GLY A 19 4.65 5.47 4.89
C GLY A 19 4.45 4.10 5.57
N PHE A 20 3.47 3.30 5.15
CA PHE A 20 3.18 1.96 5.67
C PHE A 20 2.93 0.95 4.54
N GLU A 21 3.67 1.07 3.46
CA GLU A 21 3.50 0.27 2.23
C GLU A 21 4.12 -1.12 2.31
N GLY A 22 4.76 -1.47 3.42
CA GLY A 22 5.46 -2.75 3.59
C GLY A 22 4.65 -3.98 3.17
N PRO A 23 3.40 -4.14 3.61
CA PRO A 23 2.57 -5.28 3.20
C PRO A 23 2.32 -5.35 1.70
N VAL A 24 1.99 -4.24 1.06
CA VAL A 24 1.77 -4.15 -0.41
C VAL A 24 3.07 -4.41 -1.15
N CYS A 25 4.18 -3.81 -0.70
CA CYS A 25 5.51 -4.01 -1.26
C CYS A 25 5.90 -5.49 -1.27
N GLU A 26 5.64 -6.22 -0.19
CA GLU A 26 5.96 -7.64 -0.08
C GLU A 26 5.11 -8.51 -1.02
N ILE A 27 3.83 -8.18 -1.22
CA ILE A 27 2.96 -8.85 -2.19
C ILE A 27 3.52 -8.67 -3.60
N ILE A 28 3.87 -7.43 -3.97
CA ILE A 28 4.45 -7.11 -5.28
C ILE A 28 5.80 -7.81 -5.45
N ARG A 29 6.68 -7.75 -4.45
CA ARG A 29 7.99 -8.39 -4.45
C ARG A 29 7.90 -9.87 -4.76
N LYS A 30 7.05 -10.60 -4.05
CA LYS A 30 6.83 -12.04 -4.27
C LYS A 30 6.33 -12.34 -5.69
N ARG A 31 5.49 -11.47 -6.25
CA ARG A 31 4.97 -11.64 -7.61
C ARG A 31 6.03 -11.36 -8.68
N TRP A 32 6.91 -10.39 -8.44
CA TRP A 32 7.93 -9.96 -9.41
C TRP A 32 9.20 -10.79 -9.35
N GLU A 33 9.57 -11.32 -8.18
CA GLU A 33 10.80 -12.08 -7.96
C GLU A 33 11.04 -13.18 -9.02
N PRO A 34 10.07 -14.04 -9.40
CA PRO A 34 10.27 -15.05 -10.44
C PRO A 34 10.29 -14.49 -11.87
N LEU A 35 9.97 -13.21 -12.06
CA LEU A 35 9.86 -12.55 -13.37
C LEU A 35 11.03 -11.61 -13.67
N THR A 36 11.92 -11.38 -12.73
CA THR A 36 12.97 -10.35 -12.79
C THR A 36 14.34 -10.94 -12.48
N ASP A 37 15.38 -10.30 -12.98
CA ASP A 37 16.77 -10.73 -12.75
C ASP A 37 17.36 -10.12 -11.48
N GLU A 38 16.86 -8.93 -11.10
CA GLU A 38 17.23 -8.24 -9.87
C GLU A 38 16.01 -7.58 -9.26
N ILE A 39 15.95 -7.59 -7.93
CA ILE A 39 14.90 -6.91 -7.18
C ILE A 39 15.47 -6.35 -5.88
N HIS A 40 15.17 -5.10 -5.56
CA HIS A 40 15.61 -4.48 -4.32
C HIS A 40 14.61 -3.41 -3.85
N ILE A 41 14.67 -3.11 -2.56
CA ILE A 41 13.90 -2.02 -1.95
C ILE A 41 14.87 -0.89 -1.62
N SER A 42 14.55 0.32 -2.07
CA SER A 42 15.34 1.51 -1.78
C SER A 42 15.17 1.98 -0.33
N ARG A 43 16.02 2.92 0.09
CA ARG A 43 15.96 3.49 1.46
C ARG A 43 14.66 4.26 1.75
N VAL A 44 13.95 4.70 0.71
CA VAL A 44 12.66 5.39 0.81
C VAL A 44 11.46 4.46 0.58
N GLY A 45 11.70 3.13 0.56
CA GLY A 45 10.63 2.14 0.43
C GLY A 45 10.21 1.79 -1.00
N SER A 46 10.78 2.43 -2.03
CA SER A 46 10.43 2.09 -3.42
C SER A 46 10.97 0.70 -3.80
N LEU A 47 10.11 -0.13 -4.37
CA LEU A 47 10.47 -1.43 -4.92
C LEU A 47 10.95 -1.27 -6.36
N HIS A 48 12.16 -1.74 -6.63
CA HIS A 48 12.78 -1.73 -7.95
C HIS A 48 12.98 -3.16 -8.42
N ALA A 49 12.60 -3.45 -9.65
CA ALA A 49 12.84 -4.71 -10.30
C ALA A 49 13.41 -4.50 -11.70
N LEU A 50 14.43 -5.25 -12.04
CA LEU A 50 15.10 -5.19 -13.34
C LEU A 50 14.94 -6.51 -14.07
N ARG A 51 14.50 -6.43 -15.31
CA ARG A 51 14.52 -7.54 -16.28
C ARG A 51 15.46 -7.19 -17.43
N ARG A 52 16.47 -8.00 -17.65
CA ARG A 52 17.42 -7.82 -18.75
C ARG A 52 16.89 -8.42 -20.04
N SER A 53 17.35 -7.88 -21.17
CA SER A 53 17.09 -8.48 -22.47
C SER A 53 17.72 -9.87 -22.54
N SER A 54 16.99 -10.83 -23.11
CA SER A 54 17.49 -12.18 -23.40
C SER A 54 18.32 -12.24 -24.68
N THR A 55 18.34 -11.19 -25.50
CA THR A 55 19.10 -11.12 -26.76
C THR A 55 20.40 -10.33 -26.54
N PRO A 56 21.54 -10.77 -27.17
CA PRO A 56 22.79 -10.02 -27.14
C PRO A 56 22.70 -8.67 -27.81
N GLY A 57 23.50 -7.69 -27.36
CA GLY A 57 23.66 -6.38 -27.99
C GLY A 57 23.18 -5.22 -27.12
N LYS A 58 23.20 -4.00 -27.73
CA LYS A 58 22.65 -2.81 -27.08
C LYS A 58 21.14 -2.74 -27.32
N HIS A 59 20.39 -2.62 -26.26
CA HIS A 59 18.93 -2.49 -26.31
C HIS A 59 18.50 -1.17 -25.65
N PRO A 60 17.38 -0.58 -26.12
CA PRO A 60 16.78 0.54 -25.41
C PRO A 60 16.28 0.07 -24.03
N SER A 61 16.32 0.97 -23.06
CA SER A 61 15.76 0.73 -21.74
C SER A 61 14.34 1.28 -21.68
N LEU A 62 13.44 0.53 -21.07
CA LEU A 62 12.09 0.95 -20.74
C LEU A 62 11.94 0.96 -19.22
N MET A 63 11.46 2.07 -18.66
CA MET A 63 11.10 2.16 -17.26
C MET A 63 9.58 2.31 -17.13
N ILE A 64 8.97 1.45 -16.31
CA ILE A 64 7.56 1.52 -15.93
C ILE A 64 7.54 1.87 -14.45
N ALA A 65 6.83 2.92 -14.08
CA ALA A 65 6.71 3.37 -12.70
C ALA A 65 5.25 3.59 -12.32
N ALA A 66 4.88 3.15 -11.13
CA ALA A 66 3.56 3.36 -10.53
C ALA A 66 3.73 3.48 -9.01
N HIS A 67 2.77 4.15 -8.35
CA HIS A 67 2.73 4.17 -6.89
C HIS A 67 2.06 2.90 -6.35
N MET A 68 2.37 2.54 -5.10
CA MET A 68 1.79 1.40 -4.40
C MET A 68 1.03 1.78 -3.12
N ASP A 69 1.14 3.05 -2.71
CA ASP A 69 0.40 3.55 -1.56
C ASP A 69 -1.08 3.76 -1.89
N ALA A 70 -1.91 3.64 -0.86
CA ALA A 70 -3.33 3.92 -0.88
C ALA A 70 -3.66 5.11 0.03
N ILE A 71 -4.81 5.73 -0.22
CA ILE A 71 -5.38 6.70 0.72
C ILE A 71 -5.86 5.98 1.98
N GLY A 72 -5.87 6.67 3.10
CA GLY A 72 -6.33 6.09 4.35
C GLY A 72 -6.30 7.08 5.51
N LEU A 73 -6.26 6.54 6.71
CA LEU A 73 -6.27 7.30 7.95
C LEU A 73 -5.06 6.93 8.80
N MET A 74 -4.46 7.92 9.44
CA MET A 74 -3.35 7.72 10.38
C MET A 74 -3.78 8.12 11.78
N VAL A 75 -3.40 7.33 12.77
CA VAL A 75 -3.59 7.68 14.20
C VAL A 75 -2.67 8.85 14.51
N LYS A 76 -3.26 9.95 14.92
CA LYS A 76 -2.55 11.16 15.34
C LYS A 76 -2.31 11.23 16.84
N ASP A 77 -3.30 10.76 17.61
CA ASP A 77 -3.28 10.83 19.06
C ASP A 77 -4.27 9.83 19.66
N ILE A 78 -4.07 9.47 20.93
CA ILE A 78 -5.00 8.67 21.72
C ILE A 78 -5.22 9.40 23.03
N ARG A 79 -6.39 9.95 23.24
CA ARG A 79 -6.76 10.71 24.43
C ARG A 79 -8.24 10.58 24.73
N ASP A 80 -8.60 10.67 26.01
CA ASP A 80 -9.98 10.61 26.50
C ASP A 80 -10.72 9.34 26.06
N GLY A 81 -9.99 8.21 25.90
CA GLY A 81 -10.55 6.95 25.44
C GLY A 81 -10.87 6.91 23.93
N LEU A 82 -10.49 7.93 23.18
CA LEU A 82 -10.71 8.07 21.73
C LEU A 82 -9.39 8.05 20.96
N ILE A 83 -9.45 7.48 19.76
CA ILE A 83 -8.36 7.52 18.77
C ILE A 83 -8.61 8.70 17.83
N TRP A 84 -7.71 9.67 17.89
CA TRP A 84 -7.72 10.81 16.99
C TRP A 84 -6.98 10.48 15.72
N ILE A 85 -7.59 10.75 14.56
CA ILE A 85 -7.09 10.39 13.25
C ILE A 85 -6.87 11.62 12.38
N THR A 86 -6.00 11.47 11.40
CA THR A 86 -5.83 12.42 10.29
C THR A 86 -5.89 11.68 8.96
N SER A 87 -6.40 12.33 7.92
CA SER A 87 -6.44 11.75 6.59
C SER A 87 -5.04 11.73 5.94
N MET A 88 -4.77 10.65 5.22
CA MET A 88 -3.61 10.47 4.36
C MET A 88 -4.09 10.37 2.91
N GLY A 89 -3.60 11.26 2.05
CA GLY A 89 -4.08 11.38 0.68
C GLY A 89 -5.45 12.04 0.55
N GLY A 90 -6.14 11.77 -0.55
CA GLY A 90 -7.39 12.45 -0.94
C GLY A 90 -8.66 11.91 -0.28
N VAL A 91 -8.63 11.63 1.01
CA VAL A 91 -9.83 11.18 1.75
C VAL A 91 -10.77 12.36 2.00
N ASP A 92 -12.02 12.25 1.57
CA ASP A 92 -13.04 13.25 1.87
C ASP A 92 -13.57 13.06 3.30
N PRO A 93 -13.32 14.00 4.24
CA PRO A 93 -13.72 13.83 5.64
C PRO A 93 -15.24 13.81 5.83
N ARG A 94 -16.02 14.31 4.88
CA ARG A 94 -17.49 14.37 4.97
C ARG A 94 -18.15 12.99 4.90
N ILE A 95 -17.48 12.00 4.26
CA ILE A 95 -17.99 10.64 4.13
C ILE A 95 -17.55 9.71 5.24
N LEU A 96 -16.63 10.16 6.10
CA LEU A 96 -16.04 9.32 7.14
C LEU A 96 -16.97 8.99 8.32
N PRO A 97 -17.81 9.92 8.82
CA PRO A 97 -18.64 9.63 9.99
C PRO A 97 -19.53 8.39 9.78
N GLY A 98 -19.48 7.47 10.74
CA GLY A 98 -20.20 6.20 10.68
C GLY A 98 -19.51 5.08 9.89
N GLN A 99 -18.39 5.36 9.23
CA GLN A 99 -17.65 4.33 8.50
C GLN A 99 -16.93 3.37 9.46
N LEU A 100 -16.98 2.10 9.10
CA LEU A 100 -16.18 1.07 9.76
C LEU A 100 -14.75 1.13 9.22
N VAL A 101 -13.79 1.06 10.13
CA VAL A 101 -12.36 1.07 9.80
C VAL A 101 -11.64 -0.06 10.52
N THR A 102 -10.58 -0.57 9.91
CA THR A 102 -9.63 -1.46 10.57
C THR A 102 -8.45 -0.64 11.06
N ILE A 103 -8.15 -0.73 12.36
CA ILE A 103 -7.03 -0.07 12.99
C ILE A 103 -5.90 -1.09 13.11
N HIS A 104 -4.81 -0.86 12.38
CA HIS A 104 -3.62 -1.71 12.40
C HIS A 104 -2.70 -1.30 13.55
N GLY A 105 -2.58 -2.14 14.57
CA GLY A 105 -1.70 -1.98 15.72
C GLY A 105 -0.92 -3.26 15.98
N VAL A 106 -0.66 -3.59 17.24
CA VAL A 106 -0.08 -4.89 17.63
C VAL A 106 -0.97 -6.04 17.16
N ARG A 107 -2.26 -5.78 17.09
CA ARG A 107 -3.30 -6.61 16.44
C ARG A 107 -4.27 -5.69 15.72
N GLU A 108 -5.13 -6.25 14.91
CA GLU A 108 -6.19 -5.49 14.27
C GLU A 108 -7.35 -5.22 15.24
N TYR A 109 -7.91 -4.03 15.14
CA TYR A 109 -9.10 -3.60 15.87
C TYR A 109 -10.13 -3.05 14.91
N ALA A 110 -11.39 -3.37 15.13
CA ALA A 110 -12.50 -2.71 14.44
C ALA A 110 -12.79 -1.37 15.11
N GLY A 111 -13.00 -0.34 14.32
CA GLY A 111 -13.38 0.99 14.80
C GLY A 111 -14.52 1.59 13.98
N VAL A 112 -15.16 2.59 14.53
CA VAL A 112 -16.17 3.42 13.84
C VAL A 112 -15.69 4.87 13.92
N VAL A 113 -15.67 5.54 12.75
CA VAL A 113 -15.30 6.96 12.70
C VAL A 113 -16.45 7.80 13.27
N GLN A 114 -16.11 8.66 14.22
CA GLN A 114 -17.05 9.62 14.82
C GLN A 114 -16.58 11.05 14.51
N MET A 115 -17.53 11.95 14.34
CA MET A 115 -17.27 13.38 14.36
C MET A 115 -17.70 13.88 15.75
N LEU A 116 -16.78 14.52 16.45
CA LEU A 116 -17.10 15.16 17.73
C LEU A 116 -17.84 16.49 17.43
N PRO A 117 -18.78 16.87 18.28
CA PRO A 117 -19.51 18.13 18.15
C PRO A 117 -18.61 19.35 18.33
#